data_a3494d497127a0860a55d6a178aa057a
#
_entry.id   a3494d497127a0860a55d6a178aa057a
#
_cell.length_a   1.000
_cell.length_b   1.000
_cell.length_c   1.000
_cell.angle_alpha   90.00
_cell.angle_beta   90.00
_cell.angle_gamma   90.00
#
_symmetry.space_group_name_H-M   'P 1'
#
loop_
_entity.id
_entity.type
_entity.pdbx_description
1 polymer ?
#
loop_
_entity_poly.entity_id
_entity_poly.type
_entity_poly.pdbx_seq_one_letter_code
_entity_poly.pdbx_strand_id
1 'polypeptide(L)'
;MNKSCTKTHACGHKCKGFRGETRCLPCLNKECIATHNEQYPDFHMYDDYSEDDYCGICMVSGLGDEPSIMLGCKHIFHVECIRKRIFGRWPSPRITWEFLNCSACKTQITIQADHRELSRELTILLTMKKKVYEMSLERAKYEGIDKSERLSNPGDVYYNNLQAWALFKLAYYQCFKCKIPYFGGMKDCIAAQAASQEFKPEELVCAKCSSKELGLGAANCEVHGTDFIEFKCKFCCSIS
;
A
#
# COMPACT_ATOMS: atom_id res chain seq x y z
N MET A 1 10.97 -22.35 9.65
CA MET A 1 10.21 -23.50 9.08
C MET A 1 10.08 -23.29 7.59
N ASN A 2 10.48 -24.25 6.78
CA ASN A 2 10.35 -24.15 5.32
C ASN A 2 8.86 -24.09 4.93
N LYS A 3 8.44 -22.97 4.36
CA LYS A 3 7.05 -22.71 3.96
C LYS A 3 6.76 -23.09 2.50
N SER A 4 7.66 -23.84 1.85
CA SER A 4 7.54 -24.24 0.46
C SER A 4 6.38 -25.22 0.24
N CYS A 5 5.77 -25.15 -0.94
CA CYS A 5 4.80 -26.13 -1.41
C CYS A 5 5.48 -27.51 -1.51
N THR A 6 4.73 -28.56 -1.16
CA THR A 6 5.23 -29.96 -1.19
C THR A 6 4.72 -30.73 -2.40
N LYS A 7 3.90 -30.10 -3.24
CA LYS A 7 3.29 -30.72 -4.42
C LYS A 7 4.28 -30.80 -5.57
N THR A 8 4.07 -31.79 -6.43
CA THR A 8 4.79 -31.98 -7.70
C THR A 8 3.81 -31.75 -8.86
N HIS A 9 4.28 -31.07 -9.89
CA HIS A 9 3.52 -30.87 -11.13
C HIS A 9 3.45 -32.15 -11.95
N ALA A 10 2.52 -32.22 -12.90
CA ALA A 10 2.39 -33.38 -13.81
C ALA A 10 3.67 -33.67 -14.62
N CYS A 11 4.52 -32.65 -14.84
CA CYS A 11 5.83 -32.78 -15.48
C CYS A 11 6.93 -33.35 -14.57
N GLY A 12 6.62 -33.68 -13.29
CA GLY A 12 7.58 -34.23 -12.33
C GLY A 12 8.40 -33.19 -11.55
N HIS A 13 8.33 -31.92 -11.89
CA HIS A 13 9.04 -30.86 -11.18
C HIS A 13 8.29 -30.41 -9.90
N LYS A 14 9.05 -30.05 -8.86
CA LYS A 14 8.47 -29.55 -7.60
C LYS A 14 7.87 -28.17 -7.80
N CYS A 15 6.71 -27.92 -7.22
CA CYS A 15 6.13 -26.59 -7.16
C CYS A 15 7.00 -25.64 -6.33
N LYS A 16 7.28 -24.45 -6.86
CA LYS A 16 8.05 -23.39 -6.18
C LYS A 16 7.17 -22.42 -5.39
N GLY A 17 5.89 -22.72 -5.26
CA GLY A 17 4.94 -21.95 -4.46
C GLY A 17 5.09 -22.15 -2.96
N PHE A 18 4.13 -21.67 -2.19
CA PHE A 18 4.12 -21.78 -0.73
C PHE A 18 3.16 -22.87 -0.25
N ARG A 19 3.40 -23.37 0.97
CA ARG A 19 2.56 -24.40 1.57
C ARG A 19 1.16 -23.89 1.87
N GLY A 20 0.16 -24.61 1.38
CA GLY A 20 -1.25 -24.31 1.64
C GLY A 20 -1.90 -23.42 0.57
N GLU A 21 -1.20 -23.13 -0.53
CA GLU A 21 -1.84 -22.51 -1.70
C GLU A 21 -2.91 -23.43 -2.30
N THR A 22 -4.04 -22.86 -2.67
CA THR A 22 -5.15 -23.63 -3.30
C THR A 22 -4.78 -24.06 -4.72
N ARG A 23 -4.16 -23.15 -5.46
CA ARG A 23 -3.66 -23.41 -6.82
C ARG A 23 -2.15 -23.21 -6.84
N CYS A 24 -1.43 -24.26 -7.24
CA CYS A 24 0.01 -24.19 -7.39
C CYS A 24 0.42 -23.14 -8.43
N LEU A 25 1.61 -22.55 -8.23
CA LEU A 25 2.26 -21.81 -9.31
C LEU A 25 2.40 -22.70 -10.53
N PRO A 26 2.45 -22.12 -11.74
CA PRO A 26 2.93 -22.85 -12.92
C PRO A 26 4.33 -23.40 -12.65
N CYS A 27 4.71 -24.44 -13.39
CA CYS A 27 6.08 -24.96 -13.32
C CYS A 27 7.06 -23.87 -13.81
N LEU A 28 8.03 -23.52 -13.01
CA LEU A 28 9.06 -22.52 -13.36
C LEU A 28 10.30 -23.14 -13.99
N ASN A 29 10.30 -24.44 -14.30
CA ASN A 29 11.42 -25.08 -14.99
C ASN A 29 11.41 -24.65 -16.47
N LYS A 30 12.57 -24.21 -16.97
CA LYS A 30 12.73 -23.69 -18.35
C LYS A 30 12.26 -24.65 -19.44
N GLU A 31 12.53 -25.93 -19.27
CA GLU A 31 12.13 -26.96 -20.24
C GLU A 31 10.61 -27.14 -20.31
N CYS A 32 9.92 -26.92 -19.18
CA CYS A 32 8.48 -27.03 -19.10
C CYS A 32 7.75 -25.78 -19.60
N ILE A 33 8.33 -24.60 -19.46
CA ILE A 33 7.72 -23.33 -19.90
C ILE A 33 7.39 -23.39 -21.37
N ALA A 34 8.29 -23.95 -22.19
CA ALA A 34 8.08 -24.11 -23.62
C ALA A 34 6.92 -25.06 -24.01
N THR A 35 6.60 -26.04 -23.14
CA THR A 35 5.58 -27.07 -23.41
C THR A 35 4.25 -26.82 -22.70
N HIS A 36 4.22 -26.03 -21.62
CA HIS A 36 3.01 -25.76 -20.82
C HIS A 36 2.14 -24.63 -21.36
N ASN A 37 2.58 -23.98 -22.39
CA ASN A 37 1.87 -22.88 -23.04
C ASN A 37 0.42 -23.21 -23.41
N GLU A 38 0.13 -24.48 -23.72
CA GLU A 38 -1.21 -24.93 -24.05
C GLU A 38 -2.14 -25.14 -22.84
N GLN A 39 -1.59 -25.45 -21.65
CA GLN A 39 -2.36 -25.73 -20.44
C GLN A 39 -2.71 -24.48 -19.60
N TYR A 40 -2.01 -23.40 -19.82
CA TYR A 40 -2.21 -22.12 -19.11
C TYR A 40 -2.24 -20.94 -20.11
N PRO A 41 -3.26 -20.83 -20.95
CA PRO A 41 -3.33 -19.80 -21.99
C PRO A 41 -3.26 -18.37 -21.45
N ASP A 42 -3.71 -18.14 -20.21
CA ASP A 42 -3.62 -16.85 -19.54
C ASP A 42 -2.20 -16.50 -19.05
N PHE A 43 -1.27 -17.45 -19.05
CA PHE A 43 0.09 -17.26 -18.57
C PHE A 43 1.00 -16.65 -19.63
N HIS A 44 0.66 -16.79 -20.90
CA HIS A 44 1.41 -16.24 -22.03
C HIS A 44 1.50 -14.72 -22.12
N MET A 45 0.64 -14.03 -21.40
CA MET A 45 0.60 -12.57 -21.49
C MET A 45 1.70 -11.87 -20.66
N TYR A 46 2.48 -12.60 -19.86
CA TYR A 46 3.41 -12.00 -18.89
C TYR A 46 4.67 -12.84 -18.77
N ASP A 47 5.76 -12.38 -19.34
CA ASP A 47 7.14 -12.85 -19.25
C ASP A 47 7.38 -14.33 -18.85
N ASP A 48 8.22 -15.03 -19.56
CA ASP A 48 8.63 -16.41 -19.30
C ASP A 48 9.43 -16.50 -18.00
N TYR A 49 8.75 -16.44 -16.83
CA TYR A 49 9.41 -16.60 -15.54
C TYR A 49 9.98 -18.02 -15.38
N SER A 50 11.27 -18.09 -15.16
CA SER A 50 11.95 -19.32 -14.78
C SER A 50 12.38 -19.33 -13.31
N GLU A 51 12.69 -20.51 -12.78
CA GLU A 51 13.19 -20.64 -11.41
C GLU A 51 14.53 -19.93 -11.16
N ASP A 52 15.32 -19.67 -12.22
CA ASP A 52 16.60 -18.97 -12.16
C ASP A 52 16.46 -17.44 -12.21
N ASP A 53 15.29 -16.92 -12.62
CA ASP A 53 15.07 -15.49 -12.71
C ASP A 53 15.04 -14.86 -11.31
N TYR A 54 15.75 -13.75 -11.15
CA TYR A 54 15.80 -13.05 -9.88
C TYR A 54 14.44 -12.45 -9.49
N CYS A 55 14.08 -12.59 -8.23
CA CYS A 55 12.93 -11.89 -7.69
C CYS A 55 13.13 -10.38 -7.84
N GLY A 56 12.23 -9.68 -8.58
CA GLY A 56 12.31 -8.26 -8.87
C GLY A 56 12.10 -7.32 -7.65
N ILE A 57 12.08 -7.87 -6.42
CA ILE A 57 12.04 -7.08 -5.17
C ILE A 57 13.37 -7.16 -4.44
N CYS A 58 13.91 -8.35 -4.18
CA CYS A 58 15.18 -8.49 -3.46
C CYS A 58 16.40 -8.41 -4.37
N MET A 59 16.28 -8.81 -5.65
CA MET A 59 17.38 -8.88 -6.62
C MET A 59 18.59 -9.70 -6.14
N VAL A 60 18.35 -10.68 -5.27
CA VAL A 60 19.41 -11.47 -4.60
C VAL A 60 19.36 -12.94 -4.98
N SER A 61 18.18 -13.54 -5.00
CA SER A 61 17.97 -14.97 -5.23
C SER A 61 16.94 -15.23 -6.32
N GLY A 62 17.02 -16.40 -6.95
CA GLY A 62 16.11 -16.85 -7.98
C GLY A 62 14.73 -17.20 -7.42
N LEU A 63 13.72 -17.15 -8.26
CA LEU A 63 12.34 -17.47 -7.89
C LEU A 63 12.16 -18.92 -7.42
N GLY A 64 13.11 -19.80 -7.79
CA GLY A 64 13.15 -21.19 -7.36
C GLY A 64 13.80 -21.43 -6.00
N ASP A 65 14.54 -20.47 -5.45
CA ASP A 65 15.32 -20.63 -4.21
C ASP A 65 14.45 -20.50 -2.96
N GLU A 66 13.39 -19.68 -3.01
CA GLU A 66 12.47 -19.43 -1.92
C GLU A 66 11.02 -19.60 -2.37
N PRO A 67 10.08 -19.87 -1.41
CA PRO A 67 8.66 -19.92 -1.75
C PRO A 67 8.20 -18.67 -2.46
N SER A 68 7.60 -18.83 -3.63
CA SER A 68 7.14 -17.75 -4.48
C SER A 68 5.62 -17.66 -4.54
N ILE A 69 5.10 -16.49 -4.88
CA ILE A 69 3.67 -16.19 -5.02
C ILE A 69 3.43 -15.41 -6.31
N MET A 70 2.41 -15.80 -7.04
CA MET A 70 1.92 -15.06 -8.20
C MET A 70 0.84 -14.07 -7.77
N LEU A 71 1.02 -12.81 -8.11
CA LEU A 71 0.03 -11.76 -7.87
C LEU A 71 -1.11 -11.85 -8.90
N GLY A 72 -2.19 -11.13 -8.65
CA GLY A 72 -3.32 -11.06 -9.61
C GLY A 72 -2.94 -10.49 -10.98
N CYS A 73 -1.91 -9.65 -11.04
CA CYS A 73 -1.31 -9.15 -12.28
C CYS A 73 -0.34 -10.14 -12.95
N LYS A 74 -0.26 -11.38 -12.47
CA LYS A 74 0.58 -12.50 -12.96
C LYS A 74 2.08 -12.36 -12.70
N HIS A 75 2.58 -11.28 -12.15
CA HIS A 75 3.97 -11.18 -11.74
C HIS A 75 4.26 -12.05 -10.51
N ILE A 76 5.44 -12.69 -10.52
CA ILE A 76 5.87 -13.64 -9.49
C ILE A 76 6.97 -13.02 -8.65
N PHE A 77 6.88 -13.19 -7.34
CA PHE A 77 7.87 -12.72 -6.36
C PHE A 77 7.98 -13.72 -5.21
N HIS A 78 9.05 -13.65 -4.43
CA HIS A 78 9.10 -14.41 -3.19
C HIS A 78 8.00 -13.97 -2.23
N VAL A 79 7.38 -14.91 -1.56
CA VAL A 79 6.33 -14.66 -0.54
C VAL A 79 6.86 -13.69 0.53
N GLU A 80 8.08 -13.90 1.01
CA GLU A 80 8.68 -13.07 2.06
C GLU A 80 8.99 -11.65 1.57
N CYS A 81 9.31 -11.46 0.29
CA CYS A 81 9.49 -10.14 -0.31
C CYS A 81 8.16 -9.36 -0.35
N ILE A 82 7.08 -9.99 -0.77
CA ILE A 82 5.74 -9.40 -0.73
C ILE A 82 5.32 -9.14 0.71
N ARG A 83 5.60 -10.07 1.63
CA ARG A 83 5.31 -9.92 3.06
C ARG A 83 6.02 -8.70 3.65
N LYS A 84 7.34 -8.60 3.48
CA LYS A 84 8.12 -7.44 3.95
C LYS A 84 7.60 -6.13 3.38
N ARG A 85 7.23 -6.10 2.10
CA ARG A 85 6.67 -4.92 1.44
C ARG A 85 5.33 -4.50 2.04
N ILE A 86 4.39 -5.43 2.26
CA ILE A 86 3.06 -5.15 2.79
C ILE A 86 3.13 -4.77 4.28
N PHE A 87 3.87 -5.52 5.09
CA PHE A 87 3.99 -5.27 6.53
C PHE A 87 4.91 -4.10 6.87
N GLY A 88 5.91 -3.81 6.03
CA GLY A 88 6.77 -2.63 6.14
C GLY A 88 6.04 -1.32 5.90
N ARG A 89 4.92 -1.39 5.17
CA ARG A 89 4.04 -0.24 4.86
C ARG A 89 4.81 0.90 4.18
N TRP A 90 4.58 2.12 4.59
CA TRP A 90 5.22 3.33 4.06
C TRP A 90 6.47 3.69 4.88
N PRO A 91 7.53 4.18 4.22
CA PRO A 91 8.83 4.45 4.88
C PRO A 91 8.90 5.80 5.61
N SER A 92 7.89 6.65 5.49
CA SER A 92 7.84 8.00 6.04
C SER A 92 6.70 8.14 7.04
N PRO A 93 6.66 9.22 7.85
CA PRO A 93 5.53 9.48 8.76
C PRO A 93 4.18 9.51 8.04
N ARG A 94 4.18 10.08 6.82
CA ARG A 94 2.99 10.27 6.02
C ARG A 94 2.58 8.97 5.35
N ILE A 95 1.28 8.69 5.36
CA ILE A 95 0.69 7.56 4.65
C ILE A 95 0.88 7.76 3.14
N THR A 96 1.48 6.77 2.48
CA THR A 96 1.59 6.64 1.03
C THR A 96 1.16 5.22 0.62
N TRP A 97 0.84 4.99 -0.66
CA TRP A 97 0.22 3.75 -1.09
C TRP A 97 1.00 2.98 -2.15
N GLU A 98 2.17 3.48 -2.55
CA GLU A 98 3.00 2.88 -3.61
C GLU A 98 3.44 1.45 -3.28
N PHE A 99 3.57 1.14 -2.00
CA PHE A 99 3.93 -0.21 -1.53
C PHE A 99 2.82 -1.24 -1.79
N LEU A 100 1.57 -0.81 -2.00
CA LEU A 100 0.45 -1.66 -2.40
C LEU A 100 0.40 -1.93 -3.90
N ASN A 101 1.34 -1.42 -4.67
CA ASN A 101 1.41 -1.64 -6.10
C ASN A 101 2.50 -2.65 -6.44
N CYS A 102 2.25 -3.46 -7.47
CA CYS A 102 3.23 -4.39 -8.02
C CYS A 102 4.52 -3.65 -8.40
N SER A 103 5.68 -4.21 -8.05
CA SER A 103 6.98 -3.61 -8.37
C SER A 103 7.22 -3.52 -9.88
N ALA A 104 6.72 -4.48 -10.64
CA ALA A 104 6.90 -4.56 -12.09
C ALA A 104 5.90 -3.64 -12.84
N CYS A 105 4.60 -3.90 -12.74
CA CYS A 105 3.59 -3.23 -13.58
C CYS A 105 2.85 -2.07 -12.89
N LYS A 106 3.15 -1.77 -11.62
CA LYS A 106 2.53 -0.70 -10.83
C LYS A 106 1.03 -0.86 -10.58
N THR A 107 0.39 -1.93 -11.02
CA THR A 107 -1.01 -2.22 -10.68
C THR A 107 -1.14 -2.60 -9.21
N GLN A 108 -2.31 -2.35 -8.63
CA GLN A 108 -2.56 -2.68 -7.24
C GLN A 108 -2.38 -4.18 -6.99
N ILE A 109 -1.66 -4.53 -5.94
CA ILE A 109 -1.45 -5.93 -5.54
C ILE A 109 -2.79 -6.56 -5.19
N THR A 110 -3.08 -7.68 -5.85
CA THR A 110 -4.13 -8.62 -5.48
C THR A 110 -3.52 -10.01 -5.37
N ILE A 111 -3.95 -10.77 -4.37
CA ILE A 111 -3.42 -12.09 -4.09
C ILE A 111 -4.48 -13.11 -4.48
N GLN A 112 -4.17 -13.92 -5.51
CA GLN A 112 -5.04 -15.00 -5.96
C GLN A 112 -4.85 -16.29 -5.15
N ALA A 113 -3.67 -16.47 -4.56
CA ALA A 113 -3.37 -17.58 -3.70
C ALA A 113 -3.92 -17.36 -2.28
N ASP A 114 -4.32 -18.43 -1.61
CA ASP A 114 -4.99 -18.38 -0.30
C ASP A 114 -3.98 -18.16 0.85
N HIS A 115 -3.21 -17.10 0.77
CA HIS A 115 -2.27 -16.72 1.82
C HIS A 115 -3.00 -15.86 2.86
N ARG A 116 -3.61 -16.50 3.86
CA ARG A 116 -4.49 -15.85 4.87
C ARG A 116 -3.89 -14.61 5.53
N GLU A 117 -2.61 -14.68 5.92
CA GLU A 117 -1.93 -13.56 6.59
C GLU A 117 -1.83 -12.34 5.67
N LEU A 118 -1.35 -12.54 4.44
CA LEU A 118 -1.22 -11.45 3.46
C LEU A 118 -2.56 -10.90 3.02
N SER A 119 -3.55 -11.77 2.78
CA SER A 119 -4.89 -11.36 2.36
C SER A 119 -5.58 -10.53 3.44
N ARG A 120 -5.43 -10.92 4.72
CA ARG A 120 -5.96 -10.16 5.85
C ARG A 120 -5.33 -8.78 5.95
N GLU A 121 -4.00 -8.69 5.90
CA GLU A 121 -3.30 -7.39 5.99
C GLU A 121 -3.62 -6.50 4.80
N LEU A 122 -3.67 -7.05 3.59
CA LEU A 122 -4.11 -6.32 2.40
C LEU A 122 -5.51 -5.73 2.57
N THR A 123 -6.46 -6.51 3.08
CA THR A 123 -7.83 -6.04 3.32
C THR A 123 -7.85 -4.87 4.30
N ILE A 124 -7.08 -4.94 5.39
CA ILE A 124 -6.96 -3.85 6.37
C ILE A 124 -6.40 -2.59 5.71
N LEU A 125 -5.33 -2.73 4.92
CA LEU A 125 -4.66 -1.61 4.27
C LEU A 125 -5.53 -0.97 3.17
N LEU A 126 -6.25 -1.77 2.40
CA LEU A 126 -7.17 -1.29 1.37
C LEU A 126 -8.38 -0.57 1.99
N THR A 127 -8.88 -1.05 3.12
CA THR A 127 -9.94 -0.38 3.88
C THR A 127 -9.44 0.97 4.41
N MET A 128 -8.21 1.01 4.94
CA MET A 128 -7.58 2.25 5.38
C MET A 128 -7.37 3.23 4.20
N LYS A 129 -6.92 2.73 3.06
CA LYS A 129 -6.75 3.52 1.83
C LYS A 129 -8.06 4.17 1.40
N LYS A 130 -9.14 3.39 1.38
CA LYS A 130 -10.48 3.89 1.06
C LYS A 130 -10.89 5.01 2.02
N LYS A 131 -10.71 4.80 3.33
CA LYS A 131 -11.03 5.81 4.35
C LYS A 131 -10.23 7.11 4.15
N VAL A 132 -8.92 7.02 3.91
CA VAL A 132 -8.09 8.21 3.64
C VAL A 132 -8.55 8.94 2.38
N TYR A 133 -8.98 8.22 1.36
CA TYR A 133 -9.52 8.80 0.13
C TYR A 133 -10.82 9.57 0.39
N GLU A 134 -11.75 8.99 1.12
CA GLU A 134 -13.01 9.64 1.51
C GLU A 134 -12.72 10.92 2.31
N MET A 135 -11.92 10.84 3.36
CA MET A 135 -11.48 12.00 4.14
C MET A 135 -10.79 13.07 3.29
N SER A 136 -9.99 12.67 2.29
CA SER A 136 -9.28 13.61 1.43
C SER A 136 -10.23 14.41 0.53
N LEU A 137 -11.29 13.79 0.04
CA LEU A 137 -12.29 14.46 -0.78
C LEU A 137 -13.15 15.44 0.04
N GLU A 138 -13.54 15.06 1.25
CA GLU A 138 -14.27 15.93 2.17
C GLU A 138 -13.42 17.14 2.56
N ARG A 139 -12.17 16.89 2.96
CA ARG A 139 -11.27 17.97 3.35
C ARG A 139 -10.91 18.88 2.17
N ALA A 140 -10.77 18.34 0.97
CA ALA A 140 -10.49 19.13 -0.24
C ALA A 140 -11.60 20.16 -0.54
N LYS A 141 -12.85 19.80 -0.31
CA LYS A 141 -14.00 20.72 -0.42
C LYS A 141 -13.94 21.80 0.64
N TYR A 142 -13.65 21.42 1.89
CA TYR A 142 -13.54 22.36 3.00
C TYR A 142 -12.41 23.38 2.78
N GLU A 143 -11.24 22.94 2.29
CA GLU A 143 -10.09 23.80 2.00
C GLU A 143 -10.20 24.54 0.65
N GLY A 144 -11.26 24.33 -0.12
CA GLY A 144 -11.43 24.94 -1.46
C GLY A 144 -10.46 24.40 -2.53
N ILE A 145 -9.82 23.27 -2.27
CA ILE A 145 -8.88 22.59 -3.20
C ILE A 145 -9.62 22.14 -4.46
N ASP A 146 -10.90 21.82 -4.37
CA ASP A 146 -11.79 21.43 -5.45
C ASP A 146 -11.99 22.54 -6.50
N LYS A 147 -11.73 23.80 -6.15
CA LYS A 147 -11.83 24.96 -7.04
C LYS A 147 -10.52 25.31 -7.76
N SER A 148 -9.50 24.47 -7.66
CA SER A 148 -8.20 24.71 -8.26
C SER A 148 -8.26 24.71 -9.79
N GLU A 149 -7.66 25.70 -10.43
CA GLU A 149 -7.52 25.77 -11.89
C GLU A 149 -6.84 24.55 -12.51
N ARG A 150 -5.99 23.86 -11.74
CA ARG A 150 -5.31 22.62 -12.19
C ARG A 150 -6.29 21.50 -12.51
N LEU A 151 -7.45 21.47 -11.85
CA LEU A 151 -8.48 20.46 -12.11
C LEU A 151 -9.27 20.74 -13.40
N SER A 152 -9.28 22.00 -13.86
CA SER A 152 -9.98 22.44 -15.06
C SER A 152 -9.08 22.51 -16.30
N ASN A 153 -7.76 22.43 -16.13
CA ASN A 153 -6.79 22.52 -17.24
C ASN A 153 -6.52 21.14 -17.85
N PRO A 154 -6.93 20.87 -19.12
CA PRO A 154 -6.73 19.58 -19.77
C PRO A 154 -5.27 19.13 -19.91
N GLY A 155 -4.31 20.07 -19.84
CA GLY A 155 -2.87 19.79 -19.91
C GLY A 155 -2.23 19.44 -18.56
N ASP A 156 -2.96 19.56 -17.46
CA ASP A 156 -2.43 19.27 -16.11
C ASP A 156 -2.61 17.79 -15.75
N VAL A 157 -1.63 17.23 -15.03
CA VAL A 157 -1.66 15.83 -14.54
C VAL A 157 -2.82 15.55 -13.57
N TYR A 158 -3.43 16.60 -13.01
CA TYR A 158 -4.58 16.48 -12.09
C TYR A 158 -5.90 16.83 -12.76
N TYR A 159 -5.92 16.99 -14.09
CA TYR A 159 -7.17 17.29 -14.82
C TYR A 159 -8.28 16.29 -14.47
N ASN A 160 -9.44 16.80 -14.06
CA ASN A 160 -10.60 16.03 -13.61
C ASN A 160 -10.30 14.97 -12.52
N ASN A 161 -9.20 15.13 -11.76
CA ASN A 161 -8.79 14.16 -10.74
C ASN A 161 -8.61 14.84 -9.37
N LEU A 162 -9.72 15.24 -8.76
CA LEU A 162 -9.73 15.86 -7.44
C LEU A 162 -9.06 14.98 -6.38
N GLN A 163 -9.24 13.66 -6.44
CA GLN A 163 -8.67 12.72 -5.47
C GLN A 163 -7.14 12.76 -5.49
N ALA A 164 -6.54 12.68 -6.67
CA ALA A 164 -5.09 12.76 -6.80
C ALA A 164 -4.56 14.13 -6.34
N TRP A 165 -5.25 15.21 -6.70
CA TRP A 165 -4.89 16.57 -6.29
C TRP A 165 -5.00 16.77 -4.78
N ALA A 166 -6.08 16.28 -4.15
CA ALA A 166 -6.27 16.34 -2.71
C ALA A 166 -5.17 15.56 -1.98
N LEU A 167 -4.84 14.34 -2.40
CA LEU A 167 -3.76 13.54 -1.82
C LEU A 167 -2.36 14.13 -2.08
N PHE A 168 -2.22 14.92 -3.13
CA PHE A 168 -0.98 15.69 -3.35
C PHE A 168 -0.86 16.84 -2.35
N LYS A 169 -1.93 17.56 -2.06
CA LYS A 169 -1.96 18.74 -1.18
C LYS A 169 -2.05 18.38 0.32
N LEU A 170 -2.78 17.34 0.67
CA LEU A 170 -3.09 16.97 2.04
C LEU A 170 -2.18 15.85 2.54
N ALA A 171 -1.77 15.92 3.80
CA ALA A 171 -1.02 14.89 4.46
C ALA A 171 -1.89 14.14 5.47
N TYR A 172 -1.79 12.82 5.43
CA TYR A 172 -2.46 11.93 6.37
C TYR A 172 -1.43 11.09 7.12
N TYR A 173 -1.69 10.89 8.41
CA TYR A 173 -0.86 10.09 9.30
C TYR A 173 -1.69 9.00 9.95
N GLN A 174 -1.03 7.93 10.39
CA GLN A 174 -1.68 6.91 11.22
C GLN A 174 -1.42 7.24 12.69
N CYS A 175 -2.48 7.34 13.49
CA CYS A 175 -2.34 7.55 14.92
C CYS A 175 -1.59 6.38 15.57
N PHE A 176 -0.55 6.68 16.34
CA PHE A 176 0.23 5.67 17.05
C PHE A 176 -0.61 4.85 18.04
N LYS A 177 -1.61 5.49 18.69
CA LYS A 177 -2.46 4.87 19.70
C LYS A 177 -3.61 4.07 19.14
N CYS A 178 -4.50 4.70 18.38
CA CYS A 178 -5.72 4.03 17.88
C CYS A 178 -5.56 3.42 16.49
N LYS A 179 -4.43 3.60 15.81
CA LYS A 179 -4.12 3.10 14.46
C LYS A 179 -5.08 3.61 13.36
N ILE A 180 -5.92 4.59 13.66
CA ILE A 180 -6.83 5.21 12.71
C ILE A 180 -6.09 6.31 11.94
N PRO A 181 -6.29 6.45 10.61
CA PRO A 181 -5.73 7.57 9.86
C PRO A 181 -6.39 8.88 10.27
N TYR A 182 -5.63 9.97 10.26
CA TYR A 182 -6.12 11.31 10.55
C TYR A 182 -5.42 12.34 9.66
N PHE A 183 -6.07 13.49 9.45
CA PHE A 183 -5.50 14.62 8.74
C PHE A 183 -4.38 15.28 9.56
N GLY A 184 -3.24 15.48 8.98
CA GLY A 184 -2.06 16.04 9.65
C GLY A 184 -1.62 17.41 9.13
N GLY A 185 -2.37 17.98 8.19
CA GLY A 185 -2.09 19.32 7.65
C GLY A 185 -1.83 19.36 6.15
N MET A 186 -1.52 20.55 5.66
CA MET A 186 -1.14 20.78 4.25
C MET A 186 0.30 20.32 4.02
N LYS A 187 0.54 19.67 2.90
CA LYS A 187 1.85 19.09 2.57
C LYS A 187 2.96 20.15 2.42
N ASP A 188 2.62 21.30 1.89
CA ASP A 188 3.56 22.39 1.67
C ASP A 188 4.17 22.91 2.99
N CYS A 189 3.42 22.82 4.10
CA CYS A 189 3.91 23.19 5.44
C CYS A 189 4.94 22.18 6.00
N ILE A 190 4.89 20.93 5.55
CA ILE A 190 5.71 19.84 6.08
C ILE A 190 7.06 19.77 5.36
N ALA A 191 7.08 20.08 4.06
CA ALA A 191 8.28 20.00 3.22
C ALA A 191 9.40 20.96 3.68
N ALA A 192 9.03 22.11 4.26
CA ALA A 192 9.99 23.11 4.74
C ALA A 192 10.77 22.67 6.00
N GLN A 193 10.36 21.63 6.70
CA GLN A 193 10.92 21.24 7.99
C GLN A 193 11.40 19.78 8.08
N ALA A 194 11.10 18.94 7.11
CA ALA A 194 11.50 17.53 7.09
C ALA A 194 13.03 17.31 7.04
N ALA A 195 13.80 18.36 6.82
CA ALA A 195 15.25 18.30 6.71
C ALA A 195 15.99 18.27 8.07
N SER A 196 15.31 18.45 9.21
CA SER A 196 15.99 18.71 10.50
C SER A 196 15.49 17.95 11.73
N GLN A 197 14.46 17.12 11.66
CA GLN A 197 13.97 16.40 12.84
C GLN A 197 13.89 14.89 12.64
N GLU A 198 14.51 14.16 13.56
CA GLU A 198 14.36 12.72 13.72
C GLU A 198 12.89 12.39 14.03
N PHE A 199 12.28 11.57 13.17
CA PHE A 199 10.89 11.21 13.28
C PHE A 199 10.67 10.16 14.38
N LYS A 200 9.78 10.48 15.33
CA LYS A 200 9.35 9.56 16.39
C LYS A 200 7.89 9.15 16.14
N PRO A 201 7.63 7.88 15.82
CA PRO A 201 6.27 7.39 15.55
C PRO A 201 5.28 7.67 16.70
N GLU A 202 5.75 7.67 17.95
CA GLU A 202 4.95 7.91 19.16
C GLU A 202 4.33 9.30 19.22
N GLU A 203 4.92 10.27 18.51
CA GLU A 203 4.41 11.64 18.45
C GLU A 203 3.20 11.79 17.52
N LEU A 204 2.95 10.82 16.65
CA LEU A 204 1.80 10.82 15.74
C LEU A 204 0.53 10.39 16.46
N VAL A 205 -0.06 11.28 17.21
CA VAL A 205 -1.29 11.04 17.96
C VAL A 205 -2.42 11.92 17.43
N CYS A 206 -3.57 11.32 17.09
CA CYS A 206 -4.73 12.08 16.65
C CYS A 206 -5.37 12.88 17.79
N ALA A 207 -6.12 13.94 17.47
CA ALA A 207 -6.77 14.81 18.44
C ALA A 207 -7.60 14.06 19.48
N LYS A 208 -8.38 13.08 19.04
CA LYS A 208 -9.20 12.26 19.93
C LYS A 208 -8.39 11.51 20.98
N CYS A 209 -7.21 11.04 20.63
CA CYS A 209 -6.33 10.34 21.57
C CYS A 209 -5.57 11.33 22.48
N SER A 210 -5.15 12.48 21.95
CA SER A 210 -4.51 13.55 22.72
C SER A 210 -5.45 14.17 23.75
N SER A 211 -6.69 14.49 23.36
CA SER A 211 -7.67 15.09 24.27
C SER A 211 -8.05 14.18 25.43
N LYS A 212 -8.11 12.87 25.20
CA LYS A 212 -8.35 11.88 26.27
C LYS A 212 -7.25 11.89 27.32
N GLU A 213 -6.00 12.07 26.92
CA GLU A 213 -4.86 12.09 27.84
C GLU A 213 -4.78 13.38 28.66
N LEU A 214 -5.16 14.50 28.06
CA LEU A 214 -5.15 15.80 28.71
C LEU A 214 -6.35 16.02 29.63
N GLY A 215 -7.25 15.03 29.75
CA GLY A 215 -8.48 15.17 30.55
C GLY A 215 -9.42 16.28 30.06
N LEU A 216 -9.11 16.85 28.89
CA LEU A 216 -9.98 17.83 28.23
C LEU A 216 -11.16 17.02 27.68
N GLY A 217 -12.34 17.25 28.24
CA GLY A 217 -13.58 16.71 27.71
C GLY A 217 -13.60 16.92 26.22
N ALA A 218 -13.89 15.86 25.46
CA ALA A 218 -13.77 15.84 24.02
C ALA A 218 -14.39 17.10 23.41
N ALA A 219 -13.56 17.94 22.83
CA ALA A 219 -14.03 18.91 21.86
C ALA A 219 -14.61 18.08 20.71
N ASN A 220 -15.89 17.84 20.75
CA ASN A 220 -16.59 16.98 19.82
C ASN A 220 -17.63 17.86 19.10
N CYS A 221 -17.39 18.09 17.83
CA CYS A 221 -18.44 18.70 17.00
C CYS A 221 -19.60 17.71 16.88
N GLU A 222 -20.82 18.12 17.16
CA GLU A 222 -22.01 17.25 17.10
C GLU A 222 -22.24 16.64 15.72
N VAL A 223 -21.79 17.33 14.65
CA VAL A 223 -21.96 16.90 13.26
C VAL A 223 -20.75 16.10 12.74
N HIS A 224 -19.52 16.54 13.04
CA HIS A 224 -18.31 15.99 12.43
C HIS A 224 -17.36 15.28 13.44
N GLY A 225 -17.77 15.16 14.70
CA GLY A 225 -16.94 14.56 15.73
C GLY A 225 -15.64 15.36 15.93
N THR A 226 -14.50 14.68 15.82
CA THR A 226 -13.16 15.28 15.96
C THR A 226 -12.48 15.56 14.61
N ASP A 227 -13.14 15.29 13.48
CA ASP A 227 -12.50 15.28 12.17
C ASP A 227 -12.21 16.68 11.61
N PHE A 228 -12.89 17.70 12.12
CA PHE A 228 -12.75 19.11 11.74
C PHE A 228 -12.38 20.02 12.92
N ILE A 229 -11.75 19.47 13.95
CA ILE A 229 -11.19 20.30 15.01
C ILE A 229 -10.05 21.12 14.43
N GLU A 230 -10.14 22.45 14.60
CA GLU A 230 -9.06 23.36 14.24
C GLU A 230 -7.82 23.07 15.07
N PHE A 231 -6.73 22.77 14.37
CA PHE A 231 -5.43 22.62 14.99
C PHE A 231 -4.53 23.78 14.62
N LYS A 232 -3.85 24.29 15.60
CA LYS A 232 -2.66 25.08 15.32
C LYS A 232 -1.62 24.13 14.73
N CYS A 233 -1.26 24.31 13.47
CA CYS A 233 -0.23 23.50 12.84
C CYS A 233 1.06 23.62 13.67
N LYS A 234 1.57 22.49 14.17
CA LYS A 234 2.82 22.42 14.95
C LYS A 234 4.00 23.07 14.21
N PHE A 235 3.92 23.15 12.91
CA PHE A 235 5.03 23.57 12.05
C PHE A 235 4.94 25.02 11.58
N CYS A 236 3.80 25.49 11.13
CA CYS A 236 3.66 26.86 10.62
C CYS A 236 2.86 27.79 11.53
N CYS A 237 2.40 27.29 12.68
CA CYS A 237 1.53 28.02 13.60
C CYS A 237 0.23 28.55 13.00
N SER A 238 -0.12 28.14 11.79
CA SER A 238 -1.39 28.44 11.14
C SER A 238 -2.51 27.59 11.75
N ILE A 239 -3.69 28.17 11.89
CA ILE A 239 -4.91 27.44 12.26
C ILE A 239 -5.45 26.82 10.97
N SER A 240 -5.72 25.54 10.96
CA SER A 240 -6.32 24.83 9.84
C SER A 240 -7.61 24.13 10.26
#